data_0bab0123124963f2c97f7fadfff11998
#
_entry.id   0bab0123124963f2c97f7fadfff11998
#
_cell.length_a   1.000
_cell.length_b   1.000
_cell.length_c   1.000
_cell.angle_alpha   90.00
_cell.angle_beta   90.00
_cell.angle_gamma   90.00
#
_symmetry.space_group_name_H-M   'P 1'
#
loop_
_entity.id
_entity.type
_entity.pdbx_description
1 polymer ?
#
loop_
_entity_poly.entity_id
_entity_poly.type
_entity_poly.pdbx_seq_one_letter_code
_entity_poly.pdbx_strand_id
1 'polypeptide(L)'
;MKFIHMADVHLGVQPDKGKKWSEAREQEIKETFVRVIEDAEANHVDLLLIAGDLFHMPPSDGMLRDVDYMLSKLTSTKTIIVAGNHDYMKPDSPMANYRFSSKTIYLSADKISNVYMKDINTCVTGFSYSSKENEDDIINHIKPAKQGAFNILLAHGGDAKHCPFNKKTLRETNFDYVALGHIHKPEVIKENQVIMCGSLEPIDYTDTGTRGYIYGEVYDGVVKTQFVPVAKRAYMNLLINIKPDHSPAMILDLVDKQIRNLGEQNIYRILVKGHNHNRDVFDFSRLIEKYNIYEVVSEDSQSEYDINQIYQENQDNLIGKFVNQLSDNYYNDEVYRKAVHYGLDVLLNKG
;
A
#
# COMPACT_ATOMS: atom_id res chain seq x y z
N MET A 1 5.80 23.94 16.16
CA MET A 1 6.64 22.90 15.57
C MET A 1 5.96 22.32 14.36
N LYS A 2 6.70 22.13 13.26
CA LYS A 2 6.24 21.42 12.06
C LYS A 2 6.98 20.11 11.93
N PHE A 3 6.28 19.06 11.48
CA PHE A 3 6.92 17.77 11.27
C PHE A 3 6.41 17.07 10.01
N ILE A 4 7.25 16.20 9.46
CA ILE A 4 6.87 15.22 8.44
C ILE A 4 7.00 13.83 9.07
N HIS A 5 6.01 12.96 8.82
CA HIS A 5 6.02 11.56 9.19
C HIS A 5 5.85 10.72 7.93
N MET A 6 6.86 9.90 7.62
CA MET A 6 6.87 8.94 6.52
C MET A 6 7.40 7.58 6.98
N ALA A 7 7.15 6.54 6.21
CA ALA A 7 7.65 5.19 6.43
C ALA A 7 7.70 4.42 5.10
N ASP A 8 8.18 3.18 5.14
CA ASP A 8 8.06 2.20 4.08
C ASP A 8 8.51 2.77 2.72
N VAL A 9 9.70 3.40 2.72
CA VAL A 9 10.31 3.99 1.52
C VAL A 9 10.89 2.91 0.61
N HIS A 10 11.44 1.85 1.22
CA HIS A 10 12.01 0.70 0.53
C HIS A 10 13.07 1.06 -0.52
N LEU A 11 14.02 1.95 -0.19
CA LEU A 11 15.14 2.26 -1.10
C LEU A 11 15.88 0.99 -1.52
N GLY A 12 16.16 0.88 -2.81
CA GLY A 12 16.82 -0.27 -3.41
C GLY A 12 15.89 -1.42 -3.80
N VAL A 13 14.56 -1.27 -3.64
CA VAL A 13 13.61 -2.21 -4.24
C VAL A 13 13.46 -1.96 -5.74
N GLN A 14 13.37 -3.03 -6.50
CA GLN A 14 12.99 -3.01 -7.90
C GLN A 14 11.64 -3.74 -8.05
N PRO A 15 10.51 -3.01 -7.97
CA PRO A 15 9.18 -3.60 -8.13
C PRO A 15 8.97 -4.25 -9.50
N ASP A 16 8.14 -5.29 -9.56
CA ASP A 16 7.66 -5.92 -10.79
C ASP A 16 8.78 -6.37 -11.75
N LYS A 17 9.80 -7.05 -11.26
CA LYS A 17 10.93 -7.52 -12.10
C LYS A 17 10.44 -8.17 -13.39
N GLY A 18 11.00 -7.75 -14.53
CA GLY A 18 10.64 -8.22 -15.85
C GLY A 18 9.50 -7.45 -16.53
N LYS A 19 8.86 -6.52 -15.85
CA LYS A 19 7.91 -5.58 -16.47
C LYS A 19 8.66 -4.36 -17.02
N LYS A 20 8.14 -3.76 -18.09
CA LYS A 20 8.79 -2.64 -18.81
C LYS A 20 9.02 -1.38 -17.96
N TRP A 21 8.31 -1.22 -16.84
CA TRP A 21 8.46 -0.09 -15.92
C TRP A 21 9.38 -0.38 -14.74
N SER A 22 9.79 -1.63 -14.53
CA SER A 22 10.47 -2.09 -13.32
C SER A 22 11.77 -1.33 -13.03
N GLU A 23 12.61 -1.08 -14.04
CA GLU A 23 13.87 -0.33 -13.87
C GLU A 23 13.61 1.13 -13.46
N ALA A 24 12.59 1.75 -14.06
CA ALA A 24 12.22 3.12 -13.72
C ALA A 24 11.70 3.24 -12.28
N ARG A 25 11.04 2.21 -11.75
CA ARG A 25 10.46 2.24 -10.40
C ARG A 25 11.48 2.42 -9.28
N GLU A 26 12.64 1.78 -9.36
CA GLU A 26 13.71 1.96 -8.36
C GLU A 26 14.15 3.43 -8.28
N GLN A 27 14.36 4.05 -9.44
CA GLN A 27 14.74 5.46 -9.52
C GLN A 27 13.59 6.39 -9.05
N GLU A 28 12.35 6.10 -9.41
CA GLU A 28 11.17 6.87 -9.00
C GLU A 28 10.98 6.87 -7.47
N ILE A 29 11.19 5.74 -6.81
CA ILE A 29 11.14 5.63 -5.34
C ILE A 29 12.19 6.55 -4.70
N LYS A 30 13.43 6.51 -5.22
CA LYS A 30 14.51 7.40 -4.75
C LYS A 30 14.17 8.87 -4.97
N GLU A 31 13.64 9.23 -6.11
CA GLU A 31 13.25 10.61 -6.44
C GLU A 31 12.08 11.11 -5.56
N THR A 32 11.12 10.24 -5.24
CA THR A 32 10.03 10.57 -4.31
C THR A 32 10.57 10.83 -2.90
N PHE A 33 11.53 10.03 -2.42
CA PHE A 33 12.20 10.30 -1.15
C PHE A 33 12.95 11.63 -1.15
N VAL A 34 13.70 11.95 -2.22
CA VAL A 34 14.38 13.25 -2.37
C VAL A 34 13.38 14.39 -2.36
N ARG A 35 12.24 14.26 -3.05
CA ARG A 35 11.18 15.25 -3.06
C ARG A 35 10.64 15.54 -1.65
N VAL A 36 10.43 14.52 -0.82
CA VAL A 36 9.98 14.73 0.58
C VAL A 36 11.03 15.50 1.40
N ILE A 37 12.32 15.26 1.17
CA ILE A 37 13.41 16.03 1.78
C ILE A 37 13.36 17.49 1.33
N GLU A 38 13.16 17.74 0.04
CA GLU A 38 13.01 19.08 -0.52
C GLU A 38 11.75 19.79 0.03
N ASP A 39 10.63 19.08 0.15
CA ASP A 39 9.41 19.59 0.78
C ASP A 39 9.65 19.96 2.26
N ALA A 40 10.42 19.13 3.00
CA ALA A 40 10.78 19.41 4.40
C ALA A 40 11.60 20.68 4.54
N GLU A 41 12.62 20.87 3.70
CA GLU A 41 13.46 22.07 3.71
C GLU A 41 12.67 23.32 3.30
N ALA A 42 11.89 23.24 2.21
CA ALA A 42 11.09 24.36 1.70
C ALA A 42 10.02 24.86 2.68
N ASN A 43 9.43 23.94 3.46
CA ASN A 43 8.42 24.26 4.47
C ASN A 43 9.02 24.58 5.85
N HIS A 44 10.33 24.59 5.99
CA HIS A 44 11.03 24.80 7.26
C HIS A 44 10.53 23.85 8.35
N VAL A 45 10.53 22.56 8.04
CA VAL A 45 10.10 21.50 8.96
C VAL A 45 11.14 21.33 10.07
N ASP A 46 10.69 21.28 11.31
CA ASP A 46 11.56 21.13 12.49
C ASP A 46 12.03 19.67 12.65
N LEU A 47 11.14 18.70 12.31
CA LEU A 47 11.34 17.29 12.58
C LEU A 47 10.85 16.39 11.44
N LEU A 48 11.74 15.55 10.92
CA LEU A 48 11.45 14.47 9.98
C LEU A 48 11.46 13.13 10.72
N LEU A 49 10.33 12.43 10.72
CA LEU A 49 10.15 11.12 11.35
C LEU A 49 10.08 10.05 10.26
N ILE A 50 10.94 9.02 10.35
CA ILE A 50 10.94 7.88 9.44
C ILE A 50 10.62 6.62 10.26
N ALA A 51 9.39 6.13 10.11
CA ALA A 51 8.83 5.06 10.93
C ALA A 51 9.12 3.66 10.35
N GLY A 52 10.38 3.38 9.99
CA GLY A 52 10.89 2.09 9.57
C GLY A 52 10.86 1.86 8.06
N ASP A 53 11.53 0.78 7.66
CA ASP A 53 11.64 0.30 6.27
C ASP A 53 12.10 1.40 5.29
N LEU A 54 13.11 2.17 5.70
CA LEU A 54 13.77 3.14 4.81
C LEU A 54 14.47 2.41 3.65
N PHE A 55 15.05 1.23 3.92
CA PHE A 55 15.65 0.37 2.91
C PHE A 55 14.87 -0.94 2.76
N HIS A 56 14.86 -1.48 1.55
CA HIS A 56 14.16 -2.75 1.26
C HIS A 56 14.83 -3.98 1.88
N MET A 57 16.09 -3.86 2.24
CA MET A 57 16.89 -4.86 2.96
C MET A 57 18.01 -4.16 3.72
N PRO A 58 18.69 -4.82 4.68
CA PRO A 58 19.76 -4.20 5.42
C PRO A 58 20.78 -3.53 4.49
N PRO A 59 21.02 -2.21 4.65
CA PRO A 59 21.76 -1.42 3.68
C PRO A 59 23.26 -1.67 3.71
N SER A 60 23.92 -1.48 2.57
CA SER A 60 25.37 -1.37 2.47
C SER A 60 25.87 0.01 2.92
N ASP A 61 27.17 0.14 3.17
CA ASP A 61 27.80 1.45 3.45
C ASP A 61 27.59 2.46 2.33
N GLY A 62 27.49 2.01 1.07
CA GLY A 62 27.20 2.86 -0.07
C GLY A 62 25.82 3.48 0.02
N MET A 63 24.80 2.67 0.31
CA MET A 63 23.43 3.13 0.47
C MET A 63 23.27 4.09 1.65
N LEU A 64 23.97 3.82 2.76
CA LEU A 64 23.99 4.72 3.93
C LEU A 64 24.59 6.08 3.58
N ARG A 65 25.73 6.11 2.85
CA ARG A 65 26.33 7.37 2.38
C ARG A 65 25.42 8.16 1.45
N ASP A 66 24.70 7.46 0.54
CA ASP A 66 23.75 8.10 -0.36
C ASP A 66 22.61 8.77 0.42
N VAL A 67 22.04 8.07 1.40
CA VAL A 67 20.97 8.61 2.26
C VAL A 67 21.50 9.77 3.11
N ASP A 68 22.69 9.63 3.71
CA ASP A 68 23.30 10.72 4.49
C ASP A 68 23.53 11.97 3.65
N TYR A 69 23.98 11.81 2.40
CA TYR A 69 24.11 12.91 1.46
C TYR A 69 22.74 13.56 1.14
N MET A 70 21.70 12.76 0.93
CA MET A 70 20.35 13.31 0.68
C MET A 70 19.83 14.08 1.90
N LEU A 71 19.96 13.51 3.11
CA LEU A 71 19.52 14.14 4.36
C LEU A 71 20.37 15.35 4.76
N SER A 72 21.63 15.45 4.31
CA SER A 72 22.50 16.59 4.58
C SER A 72 22.03 17.89 3.93
N LYS A 73 21.09 17.81 2.99
CA LYS A 73 20.44 19.00 2.41
C LYS A 73 19.47 19.71 3.38
N LEU A 74 19.07 19.02 4.45
CA LEU A 74 18.26 19.61 5.51
C LEU A 74 19.11 20.52 6.41
N THR A 75 18.90 21.83 6.34
CA THR A 75 19.73 22.81 7.04
C THR A 75 19.39 22.93 8.53
N SER A 76 18.11 22.86 8.89
CA SER A 76 17.61 23.01 10.25
C SER A 76 16.87 21.76 10.77
N THR A 77 16.23 21.01 9.91
CA THR A 77 15.41 19.84 10.24
C THR A 77 16.23 18.74 10.93
N LYS A 78 15.73 18.21 12.04
CA LYS A 78 16.25 17.01 12.69
C LYS A 78 15.54 15.80 12.13
N THR A 79 16.28 14.72 11.89
CA THR A 79 15.70 13.46 11.38
C THR A 79 15.83 12.37 12.42
N ILE A 80 14.72 11.73 12.79
CA ILE A 80 14.72 10.57 13.69
C ILE A 80 14.19 9.36 12.90
N ILE A 81 14.95 8.28 12.93
CA ILE A 81 14.69 7.07 12.16
C ILE A 81 14.63 5.86 13.10
N VAL A 82 13.69 4.98 12.89
CA VAL A 82 13.72 3.60 13.38
C VAL A 82 13.93 2.64 12.20
N ALA A 83 14.62 1.54 12.41
CA ALA A 83 14.65 0.45 11.44
C ALA A 83 13.40 -0.42 11.58
N GLY A 84 12.86 -0.87 10.47
CA GLY A 84 11.74 -1.81 10.40
C GLY A 84 12.19 -3.26 10.21
N ASN A 85 11.29 -4.09 9.70
CA ASN A 85 11.54 -5.51 9.50
C ASN A 85 12.32 -5.82 8.21
N HIS A 86 12.36 -4.92 7.24
CA HIS A 86 13.19 -5.05 6.04
C HIS A 86 14.63 -4.58 6.27
N ASP A 87 14.81 -3.50 6.98
CA ASP A 87 16.11 -2.89 7.22
C ASP A 87 16.59 -3.04 8.67
N TYR A 88 16.25 -4.16 9.31
CA TYR A 88 16.58 -4.44 10.70
C TYR A 88 18.08 -4.31 11.01
N MET A 89 18.41 -3.83 12.22
CA MET A 89 19.75 -3.45 12.65
C MET A 89 20.39 -4.55 13.48
N LYS A 90 21.29 -5.34 12.89
CA LYS A 90 22.17 -6.27 13.65
C LYS A 90 23.31 -5.51 14.30
N PRO A 91 23.84 -5.98 15.45
CA PRO A 91 24.95 -5.31 16.15
C PRO A 91 26.18 -5.03 15.27
N ASP A 92 26.52 -5.95 14.38
CA ASP A 92 27.69 -5.85 13.49
C ASP A 92 27.35 -5.31 12.10
N SER A 93 26.11 -4.83 11.89
CA SER A 93 25.70 -4.30 10.60
C SER A 93 26.30 -2.92 10.33
N PRO A 94 26.49 -2.55 9.05
CA PRO A 94 26.89 -1.19 8.69
C PRO A 94 26.01 -0.13 9.35
N MET A 95 24.68 -0.34 9.39
CA MET A 95 23.72 0.60 9.97
C MET A 95 23.93 0.85 11.47
N ALA A 96 24.30 -0.17 12.26
CA ALA A 96 24.56 -0.02 13.70
C ALA A 96 25.79 0.85 13.99
N ASN A 97 26.75 0.84 13.07
CA ASN A 97 28.05 1.51 13.23
C ASN A 97 28.15 2.82 12.45
N TYR A 98 27.23 3.10 11.54
CA TYR A 98 27.24 4.31 10.72
C TYR A 98 27.00 5.56 11.58
N ARG A 99 27.72 6.64 11.26
CA ARG A 99 27.53 7.96 11.90
C ARG A 99 27.15 8.95 10.82
N PHE A 100 25.89 9.35 10.86
CA PHE A 100 25.38 10.36 9.94
C PHE A 100 26.08 11.70 10.15
N SER A 101 26.41 12.37 9.07
CA SER A 101 27.00 13.74 9.07
C SER A 101 25.93 14.80 9.30
N SER A 102 24.67 14.51 8.97
CA SER A 102 23.51 15.36 9.16
C SER A 102 22.95 15.29 10.60
N LYS A 103 21.92 16.10 10.89
CA LYS A 103 21.20 16.06 12.18
C LYS A 103 20.27 14.82 12.27
N THR A 104 20.79 13.68 11.88
CA THR A 104 20.04 12.41 11.79
C THR A 104 20.43 11.48 12.92
N ILE A 105 19.43 10.93 13.59
CA ILE A 105 19.58 9.95 14.68
C ILE A 105 18.78 8.70 14.32
N TYR A 106 19.49 7.57 14.21
CA TYR A 106 18.85 6.25 14.22
C TYR A 106 18.65 5.79 15.66
N LEU A 107 17.41 5.40 16.01
CA LEU A 107 17.15 4.84 17.34
C LEU A 107 17.69 3.41 17.42
N SER A 108 18.18 3.06 18.61
CA SER A 108 18.79 1.75 18.84
C SER A 108 17.82 0.58 18.67
N ALA A 109 18.33 -0.57 18.26
CA ALA A 109 17.62 -1.84 18.27
C ALA A 109 17.72 -2.59 19.61
N ASP A 110 18.64 -2.19 20.49
CA ASP A 110 18.89 -2.89 21.75
C ASP A 110 17.86 -2.57 22.82
N LYS A 111 17.23 -1.40 22.73
CA LYS A 111 16.36 -0.86 23.77
C LYS A 111 15.45 0.24 23.25
N ILE A 112 14.36 0.49 23.97
CA ILE A 112 13.58 1.70 23.80
C ILE A 112 14.45 2.92 24.07
N SER A 113 14.55 3.81 23.10
CA SER A 113 15.38 5.01 23.15
C SER A 113 14.51 6.26 23.22
N ASN A 114 15.03 7.30 23.88
CA ASN A 114 14.37 8.59 24.02
C ASN A 114 15.32 9.69 23.55
N VAL A 115 14.87 10.49 22.60
CA VAL A 115 15.61 11.65 22.09
C VAL A 115 14.84 12.92 22.40
N TYR A 116 15.36 13.70 23.37
CA TYR A 116 14.77 14.98 23.74
C TYR A 116 15.46 16.14 23.00
N MET A 117 14.66 16.89 22.25
CA MET A 117 15.07 18.07 21.50
C MET A 117 14.59 19.33 22.23
N LYS A 118 15.51 19.98 22.98
CA LYS A 118 15.19 21.08 23.88
C LYS A 118 14.65 22.31 23.13
N ASP A 119 15.18 22.61 21.97
CA ASP A 119 14.83 23.78 21.14
C ASP A 119 13.37 23.78 20.65
N ILE A 120 12.80 22.61 20.41
CA ILE A 120 11.40 22.42 20.03
C ILE A 120 10.55 21.77 21.13
N ASN A 121 11.10 21.61 22.32
CA ASN A 121 10.48 20.95 23.49
C ASN A 121 9.78 19.64 23.15
N THR A 122 10.42 18.76 22.36
CA THR A 122 9.83 17.51 21.86
C THR A 122 10.69 16.32 22.24
N CYS A 123 10.07 15.24 22.70
CA CYS A 123 10.70 13.98 23.01
C CYS A 123 10.16 12.88 22.07
N VAL A 124 11.04 12.28 21.28
CA VAL A 124 10.73 11.12 20.44
C VAL A 124 11.17 9.85 21.16
N THR A 125 10.23 8.95 21.40
CA THR A 125 10.44 7.63 21.99
C THR A 125 10.24 6.59 20.91
N GLY A 126 11.12 5.60 20.79
CA GLY A 126 10.99 4.52 19.82
C GLY A 126 12.11 3.50 19.92
N PHE A 127 12.09 2.53 19.04
CA PHE A 127 13.08 1.46 18.94
C PHE A 127 13.17 0.96 17.50
N SER A 128 14.33 0.42 17.12
CA SER A 128 14.53 -0.25 15.83
C SER A 128 14.41 -1.76 15.98
N TYR A 129 14.13 -2.43 14.88
CA TYR A 129 14.17 -3.89 14.80
C TYR A 129 15.62 -4.40 14.82
N SER A 130 15.87 -5.50 15.56
CA SER A 130 17.14 -6.23 15.57
C SER A 130 17.10 -7.49 14.70
N SER A 131 15.89 -7.93 14.30
CA SER A 131 15.62 -9.11 13.47
C SER A 131 14.44 -8.85 12.55
N LYS A 132 14.29 -9.69 11.54
CA LYS A 132 13.19 -9.55 10.57
C LYS A 132 11.80 -9.68 11.20
N GLU A 133 11.65 -10.54 12.19
CA GLU A 133 10.38 -10.76 12.90
C GLU A 133 10.53 -10.31 14.35
N ASN A 134 9.50 -9.70 14.90
CA ASN A 134 9.39 -9.30 16.29
C ASN A 134 7.92 -9.44 16.73
N GLU A 135 7.60 -10.52 17.43
CA GLU A 135 6.24 -10.85 17.85
C GLU A 135 5.87 -10.22 19.22
N ASP A 136 6.80 -9.45 19.80
CA ASP A 136 6.58 -8.83 21.10
C ASP A 136 5.58 -7.66 21.02
N ASP A 137 4.64 -7.62 21.93
CA ASP A 137 3.65 -6.55 22.10
C ASP A 137 4.27 -5.32 22.81
N ILE A 138 5.31 -4.76 22.21
CA ILE A 138 6.06 -3.65 22.81
C ILE A 138 5.30 -2.33 22.69
N ILE A 139 4.71 -2.08 21.53
CA ILE A 139 4.11 -0.77 21.17
C ILE A 139 2.99 -0.38 22.15
N ASN A 140 2.16 -1.32 22.60
CA ASN A 140 1.08 -1.06 23.55
C ASN A 140 1.55 -0.66 24.95
N HIS A 141 2.82 -0.95 25.31
CA HIS A 141 3.34 -0.79 26.67
C HIS A 141 4.29 0.41 26.82
N ILE A 142 4.71 1.04 25.73
CA ILE A 142 5.56 2.22 25.77
C ILE A 142 4.79 3.42 26.32
N LYS A 143 5.45 4.20 27.16
CA LYS A 143 4.90 5.40 27.78
C LYS A 143 5.71 6.64 27.41
N PRO A 144 5.10 7.84 27.39
CA PRO A 144 5.81 9.09 27.23
C PRO A 144 6.97 9.24 28.23
N ALA A 145 8.15 9.59 27.73
CA ALA A 145 9.35 9.64 28.54
C ALA A 145 9.63 10.99 29.21
N LYS A 146 9.03 12.09 28.71
CA LYS A 146 9.36 13.44 29.16
C LYS A 146 8.13 14.24 29.53
N GLN A 147 7.90 14.43 30.83
CA GLN A 147 6.82 15.28 31.31
C GLN A 147 7.02 16.75 30.89
N GLY A 148 5.96 17.40 30.46
CA GLY A 148 5.98 18.79 30.02
C GLY A 148 6.60 19.05 28.63
N ALA A 149 6.98 17.99 27.91
CA ALA A 149 7.37 18.03 26.51
C ALA A 149 6.27 17.49 25.61
N PHE A 150 6.30 17.82 24.33
CA PHE A 150 5.51 17.14 23.31
C PHE A 150 6.12 15.76 23.05
N ASN A 151 5.38 14.69 23.33
CA ASN A 151 5.88 13.31 23.26
C ASN A 151 5.37 12.60 22.03
N ILE A 152 6.31 12.09 21.22
CA ILE A 152 6.05 11.32 20.00
C ILE A 152 6.48 9.88 20.24
N LEU A 153 5.63 8.91 19.91
CA LEU A 153 6.03 7.52 19.70
C LEU A 153 6.33 7.32 18.21
N LEU A 154 7.55 6.85 17.91
CA LEU A 154 7.98 6.47 16.56
C LEU A 154 8.17 4.95 16.54
N ALA A 155 7.35 4.22 15.79
CA ALA A 155 7.38 2.77 15.79
C ALA A 155 7.01 2.18 14.43
N HIS A 156 7.49 0.96 14.19
CA HIS A 156 7.21 0.16 13.01
C HIS A 156 6.55 -1.14 13.44
N GLY A 157 5.41 -1.51 12.84
CA GLY A 157 4.70 -2.74 13.17
C GLY A 157 3.19 -2.68 12.94
N GLY A 158 2.49 -3.76 13.29
CA GLY A 158 1.03 -3.78 13.19
C GLY A 158 0.39 -5.09 12.78
N ASP A 159 1.16 -6.13 12.49
CA ASP A 159 0.65 -7.48 12.27
C ASP A 159 1.22 -8.47 13.31
N ALA A 160 0.78 -9.72 13.28
CA ALA A 160 1.12 -10.71 14.30
C ALA A 160 2.62 -11.04 14.40
N LYS A 161 3.40 -10.81 13.35
CA LYS A 161 4.83 -11.11 13.30
C LYS A 161 5.72 -9.87 13.46
N HIS A 162 5.13 -8.69 13.41
CA HIS A 162 5.85 -7.43 13.37
C HIS A 162 5.26 -6.46 14.39
N CYS A 163 5.74 -6.53 15.64
CA CYS A 163 5.32 -5.70 16.78
C CYS A 163 3.80 -5.48 16.80
N PRO A 164 3.02 -6.52 17.10
CA PRO A 164 1.57 -6.44 17.13
C PRO A 164 1.11 -5.36 18.10
N PHE A 165 0.05 -4.64 17.73
CA PHE A 165 -0.57 -3.69 18.63
C PHE A 165 -2.10 -3.71 18.54
N ASN A 166 -2.74 -3.27 19.62
CA ASN A 166 -4.18 -3.11 19.68
C ASN A 166 -4.56 -1.66 19.36
N LYS A 167 -5.26 -1.43 18.26
CA LYS A 167 -5.71 -0.08 17.86
C LYS A 167 -6.55 0.61 18.93
N LYS A 168 -7.34 -0.14 19.73
CA LYS A 168 -8.13 0.43 20.81
C LYS A 168 -7.22 0.96 21.93
N THR A 169 -6.19 0.20 22.30
CA THR A 169 -5.20 0.64 23.31
C THR A 169 -4.45 1.89 22.83
N LEU A 170 -4.05 1.93 21.56
CA LEU A 170 -3.35 3.09 21.00
C LEU A 170 -4.23 4.35 20.94
N ARG A 171 -5.55 4.22 20.74
CA ARG A 171 -6.47 5.36 20.82
C ARG A 171 -6.54 6.01 22.21
N GLU A 172 -6.19 5.27 23.25
CA GLU A 172 -6.17 5.72 24.64
C GLU A 172 -4.76 6.10 25.11
N THR A 173 -3.79 6.19 24.18
CA THR A 173 -2.40 6.53 24.49
C THR A 173 -2.26 7.92 25.10
N ASN A 174 -1.21 8.09 25.94
CA ASN A 174 -0.83 9.38 26.49
C ASN A 174 0.26 10.10 25.66
N PHE A 175 0.65 9.56 24.50
CA PHE A 175 1.50 10.27 23.57
C PHE A 175 0.70 11.37 22.86
N ASP A 176 1.34 12.50 22.62
CA ASP A 176 0.74 13.59 21.87
C ASP A 176 0.61 13.24 20.39
N TYR A 177 1.56 12.43 19.85
CA TYR A 177 1.51 11.89 18.51
C TYR A 177 2.14 10.49 18.44
N VAL A 178 1.56 9.60 17.64
CA VAL A 178 2.06 8.25 17.37
C VAL A 178 2.27 8.09 15.88
N ALA A 179 3.53 8.00 15.48
CA ALA A 179 3.97 7.83 14.10
C ALA A 179 4.26 6.34 13.84
N LEU A 180 3.40 5.70 13.03
CA LEU A 180 3.49 4.27 12.70
C LEU A 180 3.85 4.04 11.24
N GLY A 181 4.69 3.02 10.98
CA GLY A 181 4.97 2.42 9.68
C GLY A 181 4.67 0.92 9.69
N HIS A 182 4.99 0.23 8.58
CA HIS A 182 4.83 -1.19 8.30
C HIS A 182 3.65 -1.52 7.37
N ILE A 183 2.49 -0.98 7.62
CA ILE A 183 1.34 -1.21 6.74
C ILE A 183 1.36 -0.14 5.65
N HIS A 184 1.59 -0.54 4.40
CA HIS A 184 1.75 0.40 3.27
C HIS A 184 0.50 1.23 2.98
N LYS A 185 -0.68 0.78 3.41
CA LYS A 185 -1.93 1.54 3.26
C LYS A 185 -2.05 2.59 4.36
N PRO A 186 -2.19 3.88 4.04
CA PRO A 186 -2.42 4.92 5.03
C PRO A 186 -3.69 4.67 5.84
N GLU A 187 -3.63 4.86 7.16
CA GLU A 187 -4.78 4.73 8.06
C GLU A 187 -4.72 5.75 9.20
N VAL A 188 -5.79 6.47 9.41
CA VAL A 188 -5.98 7.33 10.59
C VAL A 188 -6.65 6.49 11.69
N ILE A 189 -5.87 6.03 12.68
CA ILE A 189 -6.36 5.24 13.81
C ILE A 189 -7.05 6.17 14.82
N LYS A 190 -6.45 7.34 15.09
CA LYS A 190 -7.05 8.44 15.84
C LYS A 190 -6.64 9.76 15.22
N GLU A 191 -7.61 10.57 14.88
CA GLU A 191 -7.40 11.83 14.16
C GLU A 191 -6.39 12.73 14.87
N ASN A 192 -5.44 13.26 14.09
CA ASN A 192 -4.36 14.13 14.54
C ASN A 192 -3.44 13.55 15.64
N GLN A 193 -3.59 12.29 16.01
CA GLN A 193 -2.81 11.70 17.10
C GLN A 193 -2.17 10.34 16.77
N VAL A 194 -2.89 9.37 16.19
CA VAL A 194 -2.35 8.03 15.91
C VAL A 194 -2.54 7.71 14.45
N ILE A 195 -1.44 7.70 13.72
CA ILE A 195 -1.48 7.59 12.26
C ILE A 195 -0.48 6.55 11.75
N MET A 196 -0.95 5.66 10.90
CA MET A 196 -0.16 4.85 10.00
C MET A 196 -0.02 5.62 8.70
N CYS A 197 1.19 6.09 8.36
CA CYS A 197 1.36 6.97 7.19
C CYS A 197 1.29 6.23 5.85
N GLY A 198 1.54 4.93 5.85
CA GLY A 198 1.70 4.14 4.63
C GLY A 198 3.04 4.36 3.95
N SER A 199 3.23 3.72 2.79
CA SER A 199 4.45 3.86 1.99
C SER A 199 4.47 5.16 1.19
N LEU A 200 5.67 5.64 0.82
CA LEU A 200 5.81 6.80 -0.07
C LEU A 200 5.43 6.47 -1.51
N GLU A 201 5.80 5.29 -1.96
CA GLU A 201 5.47 4.73 -3.28
C GLU A 201 4.91 3.33 -3.10
N PRO A 202 4.00 2.89 -3.96
CA PRO A 202 3.56 1.49 -3.92
C PRO A 202 4.67 0.59 -4.48
N ILE A 203 4.88 -0.59 -3.90
CA ILE A 203 5.95 -1.51 -4.33
C ILE A 203 5.44 -2.80 -4.98
N ASP A 204 4.15 -3.09 -4.89
CA ASP A 204 3.52 -4.20 -5.60
C ASP A 204 2.04 -3.91 -5.92
N TYR A 205 1.43 -4.83 -6.68
CA TYR A 205 0.04 -4.66 -7.15
C TYR A 205 -1.03 -4.70 -6.05
N THR A 206 -0.70 -5.11 -4.84
CA THR A 206 -1.60 -5.08 -3.67
C THR A 206 -1.63 -3.70 -3.02
N ASP A 207 -0.61 -2.89 -3.28
CA ASP A 207 -0.46 -1.52 -2.79
C ASP A 207 -1.34 -0.52 -3.55
N THR A 208 -2.63 -0.81 -3.65
CA THR A 208 -3.58 0.05 -4.36
C THR A 208 -3.89 1.34 -3.61
N GLY A 209 -4.24 2.38 -4.37
CA GLY A 209 -4.64 3.69 -3.85
C GLY A 209 -3.48 4.67 -3.70
N THR A 210 -3.77 5.80 -3.07
CA THR A 210 -2.84 6.93 -2.96
C THR A 210 -1.77 6.67 -1.91
N ARG A 211 -0.51 7.05 -2.22
CA ARG A 211 0.65 6.95 -1.35
C ARG A 211 1.27 8.32 -1.11
N GLY A 212 1.90 8.49 0.05
CA GLY A 212 2.47 9.78 0.44
C GLY A 212 2.96 9.80 1.88
N TYR A 213 2.97 10.97 2.47
CA TYR A 213 3.44 11.21 3.83
C TYR A 213 2.43 12.05 4.63
N ILE A 214 2.62 12.13 5.96
CA ILE A 214 1.86 13.01 6.83
C ILE A 214 2.66 14.29 7.09
N TYR A 215 2.08 15.43 6.80
CA TYR A 215 2.55 16.73 7.26
C TYR A 215 1.78 17.10 8.52
N GLY A 216 2.50 17.51 9.56
CA GLY A 216 1.90 17.87 10.85
C GLY A 216 2.38 19.22 11.36
N GLU A 217 1.48 19.96 12.00
CA GLU A 217 1.77 21.20 12.71
C GLU A 217 1.30 21.08 14.15
N VAL A 218 2.13 21.58 15.07
CA VAL A 218 1.81 21.65 16.49
C VAL A 218 1.86 23.12 16.91
N TYR A 219 0.72 23.62 17.37
CA TYR A 219 0.60 24.98 17.89
C TYR A 219 -0.14 24.93 19.24
N ASP A 220 0.45 25.50 20.29
CA ASP A 220 -0.09 25.47 21.67
C ASP A 220 -0.54 24.07 22.15
N GLY A 221 0.23 23.05 21.79
CA GLY A 221 -0.06 21.65 22.14
C GLY A 221 -1.16 20.99 21.27
N VAL A 222 -1.77 21.71 20.35
CA VAL A 222 -2.77 21.18 19.41
C VAL A 222 -2.08 20.70 18.15
N VAL A 223 -2.32 19.44 17.79
CA VAL A 223 -1.79 18.80 16.57
C VAL A 223 -2.82 18.93 15.44
N LYS A 224 -2.37 19.30 14.26
CA LYS A 224 -3.12 19.18 13.00
C LYS A 224 -2.28 18.41 12.01
N THR A 225 -2.88 17.43 11.36
CA THR A 225 -2.20 16.58 10.38
C THR A 225 -2.93 16.60 9.05
N GLN A 226 -2.15 16.48 7.98
CA GLN A 226 -2.65 16.38 6.61
C GLN A 226 -1.88 15.26 5.89
N PHE A 227 -2.58 14.39 5.18
CA PHE A 227 -1.95 13.47 4.23
C PHE A 227 -1.58 14.21 2.96
N VAL A 228 -0.31 14.11 2.55
CA VAL A 228 0.23 14.73 1.34
C VAL A 228 0.55 13.63 0.34
N PRO A 229 -0.23 13.51 -0.75
CA PRO A 229 0.07 12.55 -1.81
C PRO A 229 1.33 12.94 -2.57
N VAL A 230 2.25 11.99 -2.76
CA VAL A 230 3.55 12.26 -3.39
C VAL A 230 3.96 11.21 -4.42
N ALA A 231 3.35 10.02 -4.39
CA ALA A 231 3.71 8.93 -5.28
C ALA A 231 3.58 9.32 -6.76
N LYS A 232 4.55 8.90 -7.56
CA LYS A 232 4.58 9.13 -9.01
C LYS A 232 3.61 8.24 -9.76
N ARG A 233 3.31 7.06 -9.21
CA ARG A 233 2.40 6.07 -9.79
C ARG A 233 1.49 5.47 -8.73
N ALA A 234 0.36 4.96 -9.19
CA ALA A 234 -0.53 4.13 -8.38
C ALA A 234 -0.75 2.77 -9.08
N TYR A 235 -0.90 1.70 -8.31
CA TYR A 235 -1.51 0.48 -8.81
C TYR A 235 -3.04 0.61 -8.71
N MET A 236 -3.72 0.32 -9.80
CA MET A 236 -5.16 0.53 -9.91
C MET A 236 -5.86 -0.71 -10.47
N ASN A 237 -6.92 -1.14 -9.80
CA ASN A 237 -7.82 -2.16 -10.32
C ASN A 237 -8.86 -1.49 -11.22
N LEU A 238 -8.87 -1.85 -12.50
CA LEU A 238 -9.81 -1.36 -13.50
C LEU A 238 -10.87 -2.43 -13.76
N LEU A 239 -12.07 -2.24 -13.22
CA LEU A 239 -13.18 -3.16 -13.41
C LEU A 239 -13.91 -2.84 -14.72
N ILE A 240 -13.93 -3.79 -15.64
CA ILE A 240 -14.60 -3.73 -16.93
C ILE A 240 -15.79 -4.69 -16.91
N ASN A 241 -16.99 -4.14 -16.92
CA ASN A 241 -18.21 -4.93 -17.03
C ASN A 241 -18.61 -5.08 -18.50
N ILE A 242 -18.52 -6.28 -19.04
CA ILE A 242 -18.94 -6.62 -20.40
C ILE A 242 -20.46 -6.80 -20.40
N LYS A 243 -21.11 -6.20 -21.39
CA LYS A 243 -22.54 -6.36 -21.64
C LYS A 243 -22.76 -7.22 -22.89
N PRO A 244 -23.95 -7.83 -23.04
CA PRO A 244 -24.25 -8.71 -24.18
C PRO A 244 -24.01 -8.08 -25.56
N ASP A 245 -24.21 -6.78 -25.70
CA ASP A 245 -24.11 -6.00 -26.94
C ASP A 245 -22.70 -5.40 -27.18
N HIS A 246 -21.76 -5.59 -26.26
CA HIS A 246 -20.41 -5.05 -26.41
C HIS A 246 -19.61 -5.86 -27.43
N SER A 247 -19.06 -5.18 -28.44
CA SER A 247 -18.06 -5.76 -29.34
C SER A 247 -16.65 -5.69 -28.72
N PRO A 248 -15.68 -6.51 -29.19
CA PRO A 248 -14.28 -6.41 -28.77
C PRO A 248 -13.71 -5.00 -28.93
N ALA A 249 -13.99 -4.31 -30.02
CA ALA A 249 -13.53 -2.95 -30.23
C ALA A 249 -14.05 -1.97 -29.20
N MET A 250 -15.32 -2.06 -28.84
CA MET A 250 -15.94 -1.21 -27.81
C MET A 250 -15.29 -1.40 -26.43
N ILE A 251 -14.93 -2.64 -26.07
CA ILE A 251 -14.26 -2.93 -24.80
C ILE A 251 -12.84 -2.35 -24.79
N LEU A 252 -12.07 -2.53 -25.87
CA LEU A 252 -10.72 -1.98 -25.97
C LEU A 252 -10.73 -0.44 -25.92
N ASP A 253 -11.67 0.21 -26.60
CA ASP A 253 -11.85 1.66 -26.54
C ASP A 253 -12.24 2.15 -25.15
N LEU A 254 -13.10 1.41 -24.45
CA LEU A 254 -13.49 1.72 -23.08
C LEU A 254 -12.29 1.67 -22.13
N VAL A 255 -11.48 0.63 -22.22
CA VAL A 255 -10.26 0.48 -21.41
C VAL A 255 -9.25 1.59 -21.74
N ASP A 256 -8.99 1.86 -23.01
CA ASP A 256 -8.07 2.92 -23.45
C ASP A 256 -8.53 4.29 -22.90
N LYS A 257 -9.81 4.60 -23.00
CA LYS A 257 -10.38 5.85 -22.48
C LYS A 257 -10.26 5.96 -20.95
N GLN A 258 -10.54 4.86 -20.22
CA GLN A 258 -10.44 4.87 -18.77
C GLN A 258 -8.98 5.06 -18.30
N ILE A 259 -8.02 4.36 -18.92
CA ILE A 259 -6.59 4.52 -18.60
C ILE A 259 -6.13 5.97 -18.85
N ARG A 260 -6.52 6.59 -19.96
CA ARG A 260 -6.19 8.00 -20.23
C ARG A 260 -6.77 8.94 -19.19
N ASN A 261 -7.98 8.70 -18.74
CA ASN A 261 -8.63 9.54 -17.73
C ASN A 261 -8.01 9.38 -16.34
N LEU A 262 -7.53 8.18 -16.00
CA LEU A 262 -6.96 7.86 -14.69
C LEU A 262 -5.44 8.14 -14.62
N GLY A 263 -4.78 8.29 -15.79
CA GLY A 263 -3.36 8.60 -15.91
C GLY A 263 -2.54 7.44 -16.49
N GLU A 264 -1.94 7.69 -17.65
CA GLU A 264 -1.16 6.68 -18.41
C GLU A 264 0.10 6.21 -17.66
N GLN A 265 0.59 6.99 -16.69
CA GLN A 265 1.74 6.66 -15.86
C GLN A 265 1.45 5.55 -14.85
N ASN A 266 0.18 5.36 -14.46
CA ASN A 266 -0.22 4.36 -13.46
C ASN A 266 -0.07 2.93 -13.97
N ILE A 267 -0.12 1.97 -13.05
CA ILE A 267 -0.02 0.53 -13.34
C ILE A 267 -1.39 -0.09 -13.10
N TYR A 268 -1.89 -0.81 -14.09
CA TYR A 268 -3.28 -1.29 -14.11
C TYR A 268 -3.37 -2.80 -14.01
N ARG A 269 -4.25 -3.27 -13.16
CA ARG A 269 -4.80 -4.63 -13.17
C ARG A 269 -6.21 -4.55 -13.75
N ILE A 270 -6.45 -5.15 -14.90
CA ILE A 270 -7.74 -5.13 -15.57
C ILE A 270 -8.54 -6.35 -15.13
N LEU A 271 -9.70 -6.12 -14.54
CA LEU A 271 -10.63 -7.15 -14.09
C LEU A 271 -11.85 -7.13 -15.03
N VAL A 272 -11.94 -8.12 -15.87
CA VAL A 272 -13.04 -8.25 -16.86
C VAL A 272 -14.12 -9.14 -16.28
N LYS A 273 -15.36 -8.62 -16.21
CA LYS A 273 -16.53 -9.36 -15.73
C LYS A 273 -17.64 -9.36 -16.78
N GLY A 274 -18.34 -10.47 -16.89
CA GLY A 274 -19.42 -10.62 -17.86
C GLY A 274 -18.96 -11.21 -19.18
N HIS A 275 -19.91 -11.33 -20.12
CA HIS A 275 -19.69 -11.85 -21.47
C HIS A 275 -20.57 -11.07 -22.46
N ASN A 276 -20.20 -11.10 -23.73
CA ASN A 276 -21.08 -10.64 -24.82
C ASN A 276 -21.84 -11.84 -25.44
N HIS A 277 -22.79 -11.55 -26.32
CA HIS A 277 -23.61 -12.59 -26.99
C HIS A 277 -22.76 -13.62 -27.76
N ASN A 278 -21.66 -13.17 -28.36
CA ASN A 278 -20.81 -14.02 -29.20
C ASN A 278 -19.73 -14.76 -28.39
N ARG A 279 -19.60 -14.49 -27.08
CA ARG A 279 -18.50 -14.98 -26.22
C ARG A 279 -17.12 -14.72 -26.81
N ASP A 280 -16.95 -13.55 -27.40
CA ASP A 280 -15.70 -13.16 -28.03
C ASP A 280 -14.54 -13.17 -27.03
N VAL A 281 -13.41 -13.65 -27.49
CA VAL A 281 -12.13 -13.51 -26.79
C VAL A 281 -11.60 -12.10 -27.01
N PHE A 282 -11.32 -11.38 -25.91
CA PHE A 282 -10.80 -10.01 -25.98
C PHE A 282 -9.26 -10.03 -25.99
N ASP A 283 -8.66 -9.55 -27.07
CA ASP A 283 -7.21 -9.41 -27.19
C ASP A 283 -6.75 -8.04 -26.71
N PHE A 284 -6.13 -8.03 -25.53
CA PHE A 284 -5.57 -6.83 -24.91
C PHE A 284 -4.11 -6.55 -25.27
N SER A 285 -3.48 -7.35 -26.13
CA SER A 285 -2.04 -7.28 -26.43
C SER A 285 -1.59 -5.86 -26.82
N ARG A 286 -2.36 -5.18 -27.68
CA ARG A 286 -2.06 -3.80 -28.11
C ARG A 286 -2.11 -2.80 -26.94
N LEU A 287 -3.02 -2.96 -25.99
CA LEU A 287 -3.12 -2.10 -24.80
C LEU A 287 -1.99 -2.40 -23.80
N ILE A 288 -1.59 -3.67 -23.66
CA ILE A 288 -0.45 -4.10 -22.82
C ILE A 288 0.87 -3.51 -23.36
N GLU A 289 1.05 -3.47 -24.68
CA GLU A 289 2.21 -2.81 -25.29
C GLU A 289 2.22 -1.29 -25.02
N LYS A 290 1.05 -0.66 -25.11
CA LYS A 290 0.91 0.79 -24.96
C LYS A 290 0.99 1.26 -23.52
N TYR A 291 0.29 0.61 -22.59
CA TYR A 291 0.12 1.03 -21.21
C TYR A 291 0.82 0.11 -20.20
N ASN A 292 0.96 0.55 -18.97
CA ASN A 292 1.50 -0.25 -17.88
C ASN A 292 0.40 -1.18 -17.34
N ILE A 293 0.11 -2.26 -18.05
CA ILE A 293 -0.87 -3.26 -17.61
C ILE A 293 -0.12 -4.42 -16.97
N TYR A 294 -0.32 -4.59 -15.64
CA TYR A 294 0.30 -5.65 -14.86
C TYR A 294 -0.23 -7.02 -15.27
N GLU A 295 -1.56 -7.15 -15.31
CA GLU A 295 -2.27 -8.34 -15.76
C GLU A 295 -3.70 -8.02 -16.20
N VAL A 296 -4.28 -8.92 -16.97
CA VAL A 296 -5.71 -8.94 -17.31
C VAL A 296 -6.30 -10.22 -16.75
N VAL A 297 -7.27 -10.10 -15.87
CA VAL A 297 -7.99 -11.23 -15.27
C VAL A 297 -9.41 -11.21 -15.78
N SER A 298 -9.82 -12.26 -16.48
CA SER A 298 -11.21 -12.48 -16.87
C SER A 298 -11.87 -13.34 -15.82
N GLU A 299 -12.81 -12.77 -15.07
CA GLU A 299 -13.75 -13.56 -14.30
C GLU A 299 -14.91 -13.90 -15.26
N ASP A 300 -14.96 -15.17 -15.70
CA ASP A 300 -16.15 -15.68 -16.35
C ASP A 300 -17.31 -15.56 -15.36
N SER A 301 -18.03 -14.45 -15.44
CA SER A 301 -19.36 -14.39 -14.84
C SER A 301 -20.20 -15.32 -15.71
N GLN A 302 -20.39 -16.52 -15.23
CA GLN A 302 -21.36 -17.44 -15.81
C GLN A 302 -22.65 -16.66 -15.96
N SER A 303 -23.25 -16.68 -17.16
CA SER A 303 -24.54 -16.06 -17.40
C SER A 303 -25.46 -16.46 -16.26
N GLU A 304 -26.00 -15.50 -15.53
CA GLU A 304 -27.12 -15.80 -14.63
C GLU A 304 -28.31 -16.18 -15.51
N TYR A 305 -28.39 -17.46 -15.76
CA TYR A 305 -29.61 -18.00 -16.40
C TYR A 305 -30.74 -17.84 -15.41
N ASP A 306 -31.82 -17.23 -15.84
CA ASP A 306 -33.10 -17.35 -15.14
C ASP A 306 -33.59 -18.80 -15.32
N ILE A 307 -33.16 -19.65 -14.38
CA ILE A 307 -33.44 -21.09 -14.41
C ILE A 307 -34.97 -21.35 -14.43
N ASN A 308 -35.75 -20.51 -13.74
CA ASN A 308 -37.19 -20.65 -13.69
C ASN A 308 -37.82 -20.32 -15.05
N GLN A 309 -37.38 -19.23 -15.67
CA GLN A 309 -37.87 -18.84 -17.01
C GLN A 309 -37.49 -19.92 -18.03
N ILE A 310 -36.22 -20.38 -18.04
CA ILE A 310 -35.78 -21.40 -18.98
C ILE A 310 -36.55 -22.70 -18.79
N TYR A 311 -36.83 -23.09 -17.55
CA TYR A 311 -37.66 -24.27 -17.29
C TYR A 311 -39.10 -24.10 -17.82
N GLN A 312 -39.72 -22.95 -17.58
CA GLN A 312 -41.08 -22.66 -18.05
C GLN A 312 -41.19 -22.70 -19.59
N GLU A 313 -40.18 -22.16 -20.28
CA GLU A 313 -40.15 -22.11 -21.75
C GLU A 313 -39.81 -23.46 -22.40
N ASN A 314 -39.24 -24.42 -21.62
CA ASN A 314 -38.67 -25.67 -22.16
C ASN A 314 -39.17 -26.96 -21.48
N GLN A 315 -40.32 -26.95 -20.81
CA GLN A 315 -40.80 -28.07 -19.98
C GLN A 315 -40.81 -29.43 -20.68
N ASP A 316 -41.10 -29.45 -21.96
CA ASP A 316 -41.31 -30.69 -22.73
C ASP A 316 -40.09 -31.16 -23.52
N ASN A 317 -38.97 -30.44 -23.46
CA ASN A 317 -37.76 -30.75 -24.22
C ASN A 317 -36.56 -31.17 -23.31
N LEU A 318 -35.40 -31.40 -23.95
CA LEU A 318 -34.18 -31.84 -23.25
C LEU A 318 -33.67 -30.79 -22.25
N ILE A 319 -33.86 -29.49 -22.58
CA ILE A 319 -33.38 -28.37 -21.72
C ILE A 319 -34.18 -28.35 -20.42
N GLY A 320 -35.54 -28.47 -20.50
CA GLY A 320 -36.36 -28.48 -19.31
C GLY A 320 -36.10 -29.70 -18.42
N LYS A 321 -35.88 -30.87 -19.01
CA LYS A 321 -35.52 -32.09 -18.26
C LYS A 321 -34.15 -31.92 -17.55
N PHE A 322 -33.18 -31.34 -18.22
CA PHE A 322 -31.87 -31.06 -17.67
C PHE A 322 -31.95 -30.10 -16.48
N VAL A 323 -32.68 -28.96 -16.65
CA VAL A 323 -32.86 -27.97 -15.60
C VAL A 323 -33.58 -28.56 -14.39
N ASN A 324 -34.69 -29.29 -14.63
CA ASN A 324 -35.46 -29.89 -13.55
C ASN A 324 -34.67 -30.90 -12.70
N GLN A 325 -33.76 -31.64 -13.32
CA GLN A 325 -32.95 -32.66 -12.62
C GLN A 325 -31.87 -32.03 -11.71
N LEU A 326 -31.47 -30.78 -12.00
CA LEU A 326 -30.36 -30.11 -11.28
C LEU A 326 -30.84 -28.88 -10.47
N SER A 327 -32.13 -28.48 -10.58
CA SER A 327 -32.64 -27.24 -9.95
C SER A 327 -32.59 -27.27 -8.42
N ASP A 328 -32.79 -28.42 -7.78
CA ASP A 328 -32.89 -28.54 -6.32
C ASP A 328 -31.61 -28.11 -5.58
N ASN A 329 -30.44 -28.25 -6.21
CA ASN A 329 -29.14 -27.90 -5.63
C ASN A 329 -28.53 -26.62 -6.23
N TYR A 330 -29.17 -26.02 -7.24
CA TYR A 330 -28.62 -24.88 -7.97
C TYR A 330 -28.27 -23.68 -7.09
N TYR A 331 -29.13 -23.34 -6.13
CA TYR A 331 -28.94 -22.17 -5.28
C TYR A 331 -28.00 -22.40 -4.08
N ASN A 332 -27.74 -23.66 -3.73
CA ASN A 332 -27.03 -24.03 -2.50
C ASN A 332 -25.60 -24.53 -2.74
N ASP A 333 -25.24 -24.89 -3.98
CA ASP A 333 -23.95 -25.49 -4.31
C ASP A 333 -23.33 -24.84 -5.55
N GLU A 334 -22.12 -24.29 -5.39
CA GLU A 334 -21.38 -23.60 -6.47
C GLU A 334 -21.00 -24.57 -7.61
N VAL A 335 -20.71 -25.85 -7.30
CA VAL A 335 -20.37 -26.86 -8.31
C VAL A 335 -21.60 -27.20 -9.15
N TYR A 336 -22.75 -27.35 -8.52
CA TYR A 336 -24.03 -27.55 -9.23
C TYR A 336 -24.38 -26.36 -10.10
N ARG A 337 -24.21 -25.15 -9.60
CA ARG A 337 -24.45 -23.92 -10.37
C ARG A 337 -23.57 -23.88 -11.63
N LYS A 338 -22.28 -24.16 -11.49
CA LYS A 338 -21.36 -24.24 -12.64
C LYS A 338 -21.76 -25.33 -13.62
N ALA A 339 -22.13 -26.50 -13.14
CA ALA A 339 -22.56 -27.62 -14.00
C ALA A 339 -23.82 -27.27 -14.79
N VAL A 340 -24.81 -26.64 -14.16
CA VAL A 340 -26.04 -26.18 -14.83
C VAL A 340 -25.72 -25.14 -15.91
N HIS A 341 -24.89 -24.18 -15.61
CA HIS A 341 -24.47 -23.14 -16.56
C HIS A 341 -23.75 -23.75 -17.77
N TYR A 342 -22.76 -24.60 -17.57
CA TYR A 342 -22.07 -25.30 -18.68
C TYR A 342 -23.02 -26.15 -19.53
N GLY A 343 -23.94 -26.87 -18.88
CA GLY A 343 -24.94 -27.67 -19.59
C GLY A 343 -25.90 -26.83 -20.41
N LEU A 344 -26.40 -25.72 -19.86
CA LEU A 344 -27.26 -24.79 -20.57
C LEU A 344 -26.55 -24.10 -21.73
N ASP A 345 -25.29 -23.75 -21.52
CA ASP A 345 -24.44 -23.18 -22.57
C ASP A 345 -24.37 -24.11 -23.80
N VAL A 346 -24.19 -25.39 -23.56
CA VAL A 346 -24.14 -26.39 -24.65
C VAL A 346 -25.51 -26.60 -25.28
N LEU A 347 -26.58 -26.66 -24.47
CA LEU A 347 -27.92 -26.94 -24.95
C LEU A 347 -28.59 -25.79 -25.68
N LEU A 348 -28.35 -24.54 -25.24
CA LEU A 348 -28.95 -23.34 -25.82
C LEU A 348 -28.16 -22.81 -27.04
N ASN A 349 -26.87 -23.11 -27.16
CA ASN A 349 -26.02 -22.63 -28.28
C ASN A 349 -25.89 -23.64 -29.44
N LYS A 350 -26.64 -24.74 -29.43
CA LYS A 350 -26.79 -25.66 -30.56
C LYS A 350 -28.07 -25.36 -31.37
N GLY A 351 -28.11 -24.18 -31.93
CA GLY A 351 -29.07 -23.82 -32.92
C GLY A 351 -28.40 -23.17 -34.09
#